data_f98ad62c70f6668380b897dce17ff730
#
_entry.id   f98ad62c70f6668380b897dce17ff730
#
_cell.length_a   1.000
_cell.length_b   1.000
_cell.length_c   1.000
_cell.angle_alpha   90.00
_cell.angle_beta   90.00
_cell.angle_gamma   90.00
#
_symmetry.space_group_name_H-M   'P 1'
#
loop_
_entity.id
_entity.type
_entity.pdbx_description
1 polymer ?
#
loop_
_entity_poly.entity_id
_entity_poly.type
_entity_poly.pdbx_seq_one_letter_code
_entity_poly.pdbx_strand_id
1 'polypeptide(L)'
;MSQQELPLFATSHQAQRGAVEIEPGAIWIPSWLGDREQIELVAACREWAKPPAGMRRPHMVDGSPFSTMSVCLGWHWYPYKYSRTCDDHDGAPVKAFPPILTDLGARACADTGFEATPFDAAIINYYAPGAKLGLHRDGSEGDDVIGRGSPVVTISLGDTCTFRLGNNRTRNRPHHDVQLASGDLLVFGGPARGAYHGVPRTDPGTGPAYLTLDGRLSVTLRESGQVEP
;
A
#
# COMPACT_ATOMS: atom_id res chain seq x y z
N MET A 1 -31.31 17.60 -17.38
CA MET A 1 -30.69 16.44 -17.99
C MET A 1 -29.56 16.04 -17.03
N SER A 2 -29.79 15.00 -16.25
CA SER A 2 -28.84 14.49 -15.24
C SER A 2 -27.77 13.66 -15.95
N GLN A 3 -26.52 14.11 -15.92
CA GLN A 3 -25.38 13.26 -16.33
C GLN A 3 -25.18 12.23 -15.22
N GLN A 4 -25.51 10.98 -15.49
CA GLN A 4 -25.08 9.86 -14.68
C GLN A 4 -23.58 9.69 -14.89
N GLU A 5 -22.79 10.02 -13.87
CA GLU A 5 -21.39 9.60 -13.80
C GLU A 5 -21.35 8.07 -13.74
N LEU A 6 -20.82 7.46 -14.79
CA LEU A 6 -20.52 6.04 -14.78
C LEU A 6 -19.38 5.80 -13.78
N PRO A 7 -19.44 4.72 -12.97
CA PRO A 7 -18.35 4.41 -12.06
C PRO A 7 -17.04 4.22 -12.84
N LEU A 8 -15.98 4.87 -12.38
CA LEU A 8 -14.67 4.96 -13.03
C LEU A 8 -14.01 3.58 -13.24
N PHE A 9 -14.42 2.61 -12.44
CA PHE A 9 -13.98 1.23 -12.51
C PHE A 9 -15.19 0.33 -12.84
N ALA A 10 -15.49 0.20 -14.14
CA ALA A 10 -16.45 -0.80 -14.58
C ALA A 10 -15.91 -2.18 -14.22
N THR A 11 -16.69 -2.96 -13.48
CA THR A 11 -16.43 -4.37 -13.16
C THR A 11 -16.29 -5.20 -14.43
N SER A 12 -15.11 -5.21 -15.04
CA SER A 12 -14.74 -6.28 -15.93
C SER A 12 -14.28 -7.44 -15.04
N HIS A 13 -15.12 -8.44 -14.85
CA HIS A 13 -14.72 -9.76 -14.40
C HIS A 13 -13.72 -10.35 -15.42
N GLN A 14 -12.51 -9.83 -15.45
CA GLN A 14 -11.39 -10.55 -16.03
C GLN A 14 -11.03 -11.63 -15.01
N ALA A 15 -11.45 -12.85 -15.34
CA ALA A 15 -11.13 -14.06 -14.59
C ALA A 15 -9.67 -14.03 -14.11
N GLN A 16 -9.45 -14.34 -12.83
CA GLN A 16 -8.21 -14.64 -12.11
C GLN A 16 -7.05 -15.11 -13.00
N ARG A 17 -6.55 -14.25 -13.87
CA ARG A 17 -5.38 -14.56 -14.69
C ARG A 17 -4.15 -14.26 -13.86
N GLY A 18 -3.58 -15.32 -13.27
CA GLY A 18 -2.24 -15.29 -12.74
C GLY A 18 -2.12 -15.00 -11.25
N ALA A 19 -3.17 -15.15 -10.43
CA ALA A 19 -3.01 -15.11 -8.98
C ALA A 19 -2.05 -16.20 -8.51
N VAL A 20 -1.03 -15.83 -7.76
CA VAL A 20 0.01 -16.71 -7.23
C VAL A 20 -0.02 -16.65 -5.71
N GLU A 21 -0.30 -17.76 -5.06
CA GLU A 21 -0.09 -17.88 -3.63
C GLU A 21 1.41 -18.03 -3.35
N ILE A 22 1.99 -17.03 -2.65
CA ILE A 22 3.41 -17.00 -2.28
C ILE A 22 3.66 -17.88 -1.07
N GLU A 23 2.76 -17.77 -0.10
CA GLU A 23 2.64 -18.58 1.10
C GLU A 23 1.19 -18.49 1.60
N PRO A 24 0.74 -19.36 2.53
CA PRO A 24 -0.62 -19.33 3.04
C PRO A 24 -1.01 -17.94 3.56
N GLY A 25 -2.01 -17.32 2.90
CA GLY A 25 -2.49 -15.99 3.24
C GLY A 25 -1.70 -14.84 2.57
N ALA A 26 -0.87 -15.11 1.58
CA ALA A 26 -0.19 -14.07 0.78
C ALA A 26 -0.36 -14.34 -0.72
N ILE A 27 -1.08 -13.48 -1.41
CA ILE A 27 -1.46 -13.61 -2.82
C ILE A 27 -0.87 -12.46 -3.63
N TRP A 28 -0.18 -12.79 -4.72
CA TRP A 28 0.32 -11.85 -5.71
C TRP A 28 -0.45 -12.00 -7.02
N ILE A 29 -0.90 -10.89 -7.60
CA ILE A 29 -1.53 -10.84 -8.92
C ILE A 29 -0.71 -9.89 -9.80
N PRO A 30 0.06 -10.41 -10.77
CA PRO A 30 0.80 -9.59 -11.71
C PRO A 30 -0.13 -8.84 -12.65
N SER A 31 0.24 -7.59 -13.01
CA SER A 31 -0.48 -6.73 -13.97
C SER A 31 -1.98 -6.60 -13.64
N TRP A 32 -2.30 -6.46 -12.36
CA TRP A 32 -3.68 -6.34 -11.86
C TRP A 32 -4.34 -5.03 -12.29
N LEU A 33 -3.59 -3.92 -12.29
CA LEU A 33 -4.06 -2.65 -12.85
C LEU A 33 -3.64 -2.52 -14.32
N GLY A 34 -4.60 -2.16 -15.17
CA GLY A 34 -4.31 -1.75 -16.55
C GLY A 34 -3.62 -0.38 -16.61
N ASP A 35 -3.04 -0.05 -17.78
CA ASP A 35 -2.26 1.18 -17.97
C ASP A 35 -3.03 2.44 -17.60
N ARG A 36 -4.31 2.53 -17.98
CA ARG A 36 -5.17 3.67 -17.65
C ARG A 36 -5.38 3.83 -16.15
N GLU A 37 -5.67 2.75 -15.44
CA GLU A 37 -5.85 2.77 -13.98
C GLU A 37 -4.56 3.17 -13.27
N GLN A 38 -3.41 2.73 -13.76
CA GLN A 38 -2.10 3.13 -13.24
C GLN A 38 -1.87 4.63 -13.43
N ILE A 39 -2.18 5.19 -14.60
CA ILE A 39 -2.06 6.63 -14.88
C ILE A 39 -2.94 7.43 -13.92
N GLU A 40 -4.20 7.03 -13.78
CA GLU A 40 -5.19 7.69 -12.89
C GLU A 40 -4.74 7.63 -11.43
N LEU A 41 -4.26 6.49 -10.96
CA LEU A 41 -3.79 6.32 -9.58
C LEU A 41 -2.50 7.10 -9.30
N VAL A 42 -1.55 7.15 -10.24
CA VAL A 42 -0.33 7.98 -10.12
C VAL A 42 -0.69 9.47 -10.08
N ALA A 43 -1.65 9.91 -10.89
CA ALA A 43 -2.13 11.30 -10.85
C ALA A 43 -2.76 11.63 -9.49
N ALA A 44 -3.59 10.76 -8.96
CA ALA A 44 -4.18 10.90 -7.63
C ALA A 44 -3.09 10.96 -6.53
N CYS A 45 -2.09 10.08 -6.58
CA CYS A 45 -0.96 10.10 -5.63
C CYS A 45 -0.20 11.44 -5.65
N ARG A 46 -0.03 12.05 -6.83
CA ARG A 46 0.58 13.39 -6.94
C ARG A 46 -0.25 14.47 -6.28
N GLU A 47 -1.58 14.41 -6.41
CA GLU A 47 -2.47 15.36 -5.73
C GLU A 47 -2.43 15.17 -4.21
N TRP A 48 -2.48 13.93 -3.74
CA TRP A 48 -2.40 13.64 -2.30
C TRP A 48 -1.05 14.04 -1.69
N ALA A 49 0.02 13.99 -2.47
CA ALA A 49 1.35 14.40 -2.03
C ALA A 49 1.50 15.91 -1.80
N LYS A 50 0.58 16.75 -2.29
CA LYS A 50 0.62 18.19 -2.10
C LYS A 50 0.27 18.60 -0.66
N PRO A 51 0.84 19.69 -0.10
CA PRO A 51 0.42 20.22 1.18
C PRO A 51 -1.04 20.75 1.14
N PRO A 52 -1.72 20.89 2.31
CA PRO A 52 -1.29 20.46 3.64
C PRO A 52 -1.36 18.94 3.80
N ALA A 53 -0.80 18.40 4.87
CA ALA A 53 -0.72 16.96 5.13
C ALA A 53 -0.16 16.18 3.92
N GLY A 54 0.87 16.73 3.31
CA GLY A 54 1.46 16.21 2.08
C GLY A 54 2.53 15.14 2.30
N MET A 55 3.29 14.89 1.23
CA MET A 55 4.41 13.94 1.24
C MET A 55 5.51 14.44 2.16
N ARG A 56 5.96 13.60 3.08
CA ARG A 56 7.01 13.89 4.04
C ARG A 56 8.00 12.73 4.15
N ARG A 57 9.13 12.98 4.77
CA ARG A 57 10.08 11.93 5.15
C ARG A 57 9.82 11.55 6.62
N PRO A 58 9.30 10.36 6.90
CA PRO A 58 9.13 9.89 8.27
C PRO A 58 10.49 9.70 8.95
N HIS A 59 10.50 9.76 10.28
CA HIS A 59 11.67 9.45 11.11
C HIS A 59 11.32 8.34 12.10
N MET A 60 12.30 7.50 12.39
CA MET A 60 12.19 6.54 13.49
C MET A 60 12.20 7.26 14.84
N VAL A 61 11.84 6.55 15.91
CA VAL A 61 11.84 7.10 17.28
C VAL A 61 13.22 7.62 17.71
N ASP A 62 14.30 7.03 17.17
CA ASP A 62 15.68 7.46 17.40
C ASP A 62 16.10 8.68 16.54
N GLY A 63 15.17 9.24 15.75
CA GLY A 63 15.40 10.37 14.85
C GLY A 63 16.01 10.00 13.50
N SER A 64 16.34 8.75 13.23
CA SER A 64 16.88 8.34 11.93
C SER A 64 15.81 8.47 10.82
N PRO A 65 16.12 9.07 9.65
CA PRO A 65 15.15 9.23 8.58
C PRO A 65 14.92 7.92 7.82
N PHE A 66 13.67 7.70 7.39
CA PHE A 66 13.37 6.67 6.41
C PHE A 66 14.03 7.02 5.06
N SER A 67 14.38 6.02 4.26
CA SER A 67 14.84 6.24 2.89
C SER A 67 13.70 6.54 1.93
N THR A 68 12.47 6.25 2.33
CA THR A 68 11.24 6.56 1.60
C THR A 68 10.63 7.87 2.07
N MET A 69 9.82 8.49 1.21
CA MET A 69 8.88 9.52 1.60
C MET A 69 7.48 8.93 1.68
N SER A 70 6.58 9.51 2.47
CA SER A 70 5.24 8.96 2.67
C SER A 70 4.19 10.05 2.78
N VAL A 71 2.98 9.75 2.29
CA VAL A 71 1.76 10.50 2.59
C VAL A 71 0.70 9.51 3.08
N CYS A 72 -0.10 9.94 4.05
CA CYS A 72 -1.16 9.12 4.62
C CYS A 72 -2.55 9.72 4.28
N LEU A 73 -3.57 8.84 4.18
CA LEU A 73 -4.95 9.21 3.94
C LEU A 73 -5.84 8.43 4.92
N GLY A 74 -6.94 9.05 5.36
CA GLY A 74 -7.83 8.51 6.38
C GLY A 74 -7.24 8.64 7.78
N TRP A 75 -6.26 7.84 8.10
CA TRP A 75 -5.46 7.95 9.29
C TRP A 75 -4.00 8.25 8.94
N HIS A 76 -3.39 9.16 9.70
CA HIS A 76 -1.97 9.46 9.61
C HIS A 76 -1.18 8.47 10.44
N TRP A 77 -0.29 7.73 9.79
CA TRP A 77 0.64 6.82 10.44
C TRP A 77 2.02 7.51 10.64
N TYR A 78 2.53 7.40 11.84
CA TYR A 78 3.94 7.63 12.15
C TYR A 78 4.40 6.55 13.13
N PRO A 79 5.72 6.33 13.38
CA PRO A 79 6.17 5.12 14.06
C PRO A 79 5.36 4.76 15.31
N TYR A 80 4.68 3.61 15.21
CA TYR A 80 3.85 2.96 16.24
C TYR A 80 2.53 3.65 16.60
N LYS A 81 2.07 4.63 15.82
CA LYS A 81 0.85 5.38 16.13
C LYS A 81 0.03 5.73 14.91
N TYR A 82 -1.28 5.89 15.13
CA TYR A 82 -2.21 6.53 14.21
C TYR A 82 -2.77 7.81 14.82
N SER A 83 -2.99 8.85 14.00
CA SER A 83 -3.54 10.15 14.39
C SER A 83 -4.46 10.70 13.31
N ARG A 84 -5.33 11.64 13.66
CA ARG A 84 -6.13 12.43 12.70
C ARG A 84 -5.40 13.67 12.19
N THR A 85 -4.21 13.93 12.70
CA THR A 85 -3.33 15.05 12.31
C THR A 85 -1.95 14.54 11.92
N CYS A 86 -1.25 15.27 11.08
CA CYS A 86 0.12 14.98 10.64
C CYS A 86 1.13 15.44 11.70
N ASP A 87 1.13 14.80 12.86
CA ASP A 87 1.84 15.22 14.07
C ASP A 87 3.37 15.26 13.91
N ASP A 88 3.92 14.48 12.99
CA ASP A 88 5.36 14.42 12.68
C ASP A 88 5.76 15.32 11.50
N HIS A 89 4.86 16.21 11.04
CA HIS A 89 5.11 17.08 9.89
C HIS A 89 4.58 18.50 10.09
N ASP A 90 3.39 18.81 9.55
CA ASP A 90 2.83 20.17 9.55
C ASP A 90 1.66 20.35 10.52
N GLY A 91 1.27 19.31 11.24
CA GLY A 91 0.17 19.31 12.19
C GLY A 91 -1.21 19.45 11.55
N ALA A 92 -1.29 19.47 10.22
CA ALA A 92 -2.57 19.60 9.52
C ALA A 92 -3.45 18.34 9.66
N PRO A 93 -4.78 18.49 9.57
CA PRO A 93 -5.66 17.33 9.52
C PRO A 93 -5.29 16.39 8.35
N VAL A 94 -5.25 15.10 8.62
CA VAL A 94 -5.01 14.10 7.57
C VAL A 94 -6.10 14.18 6.49
N LYS A 95 -5.73 13.99 5.23
CA LYS A 95 -6.68 13.93 4.13
C LYS A 95 -7.63 12.73 4.29
N ALA A 96 -8.88 12.89 3.89
CA ALA A 96 -9.87 11.81 3.94
C ALA A 96 -9.40 10.57 3.13
N PHE A 97 -9.85 9.39 3.54
CA PHE A 97 -9.68 8.17 2.76
C PHE A 97 -10.54 8.26 1.49
N PRO A 98 -9.97 8.22 0.28
CA PRO A 98 -10.71 8.53 -0.92
C PRO A 98 -11.50 7.33 -1.45
N PRO A 99 -12.69 7.55 -2.07
CA PRO A 99 -13.54 6.48 -2.60
C PRO A 99 -12.83 5.52 -3.57
N ILE A 100 -11.94 6.04 -4.42
CA ILE A 100 -11.14 5.21 -5.35
C ILE A 100 -10.34 4.12 -4.61
N LEU A 101 -9.81 4.41 -3.42
CA LEU A 101 -9.09 3.41 -2.63
C LEU A 101 -10.03 2.43 -1.94
N THR A 102 -11.26 2.85 -1.61
CA THR A 102 -12.31 1.94 -1.13
C THR A 102 -12.64 0.91 -2.20
N ASP A 103 -12.87 1.36 -3.44
CA ASP A 103 -13.21 0.49 -4.58
C ASP A 103 -12.05 -0.46 -4.92
N LEU A 104 -10.81 0.04 -4.95
CA LEU A 104 -9.62 -0.77 -5.18
C LEU A 104 -9.42 -1.80 -4.06
N GLY A 105 -9.62 -1.43 -2.81
CA GLY A 105 -9.53 -2.34 -1.67
C GLY A 105 -10.57 -3.46 -1.73
N ALA A 106 -11.82 -3.13 -2.03
CA ALA A 106 -12.90 -4.11 -2.19
C ALA A 106 -12.61 -5.09 -3.35
N ARG A 107 -12.15 -4.58 -4.51
CA ARG A 107 -11.73 -5.40 -5.65
C ARG A 107 -10.54 -6.29 -5.30
N ALA A 108 -9.54 -5.77 -4.60
CA ALA A 108 -8.37 -6.54 -4.19
C ALA A 108 -8.76 -7.71 -3.28
N CYS A 109 -9.64 -7.50 -2.31
CA CYS A 109 -10.16 -8.58 -1.46
C CYS A 109 -10.92 -9.63 -2.29
N ALA A 110 -11.82 -9.21 -3.19
CA ALA A 110 -12.59 -10.12 -4.03
C ALA A 110 -11.69 -10.96 -4.95
N ASP A 111 -10.68 -10.35 -5.58
CA ASP A 111 -9.78 -11.02 -6.52
C ASP A 111 -8.78 -11.96 -5.83
N THR A 112 -8.54 -11.78 -4.54
CA THR A 112 -7.60 -12.58 -3.75
C THR A 112 -8.28 -13.54 -2.77
N GLY A 113 -9.62 -13.53 -2.70
CA GLY A 113 -10.40 -14.43 -1.82
C GLY A 113 -10.40 -14.02 -0.35
N PHE A 114 -9.98 -12.81 -0.02
CA PHE A 114 -10.16 -12.25 1.32
C PHE A 114 -11.57 -11.72 1.52
N GLU A 115 -12.02 -11.71 2.76
CA GLU A 115 -13.29 -11.07 3.12
C GLU A 115 -13.25 -9.55 2.88
N ALA A 116 -14.40 -8.96 2.61
CA ALA A 116 -14.54 -7.52 2.46
C ALA A 116 -14.05 -6.81 3.75
N THR A 117 -13.12 -5.90 3.59
CA THR A 117 -12.44 -5.22 4.69
C THR A 117 -12.71 -3.72 4.64
N PRO A 118 -13.09 -3.09 5.75
CA PRO A 118 -13.33 -1.66 5.82
C PRO A 118 -12.00 -0.89 5.93
N PHE A 119 -11.25 -0.82 4.82
CA PHE A 119 -10.01 -0.04 4.81
C PHE A 119 -10.30 1.43 5.08
N ASP A 120 -9.56 2.01 6.03
CA ASP A 120 -9.70 3.39 6.49
C ASP A 120 -8.38 4.15 6.58
N ALA A 121 -7.25 3.46 6.37
CA ALA A 121 -5.92 4.01 6.34
C ALA A 121 -5.19 3.63 5.05
N ALA A 122 -4.61 4.61 4.38
CA ALA A 122 -3.70 4.38 3.26
C ALA A 122 -2.35 5.03 3.53
N ILE A 123 -1.27 4.28 3.29
CA ILE A 123 0.09 4.77 3.35
C ILE A 123 0.68 4.66 1.93
N ILE A 124 0.92 5.81 1.31
CA ILE A 124 1.56 5.87 0.00
C ILE A 124 3.03 6.17 0.22
N ASN A 125 3.88 5.18 -0.05
CA ASN A 125 5.33 5.31 0.04
C ASN A 125 5.92 5.60 -1.34
N TYR A 126 6.71 6.65 -1.43
CA TYR A 126 7.55 6.95 -2.58
C TYR A 126 8.99 6.50 -2.32
N TYR A 127 9.48 5.69 -3.22
CA TYR A 127 10.86 5.21 -3.25
C TYR A 127 11.58 5.95 -4.38
N ALA A 128 12.46 6.89 -4.03
CA ALA A 128 13.40 7.43 -5.00
C ALA A 128 14.32 6.30 -5.53
N PRO A 129 14.95 6.47 -6.70
CA PRO A 129 15.88 5.46 -7.22
C PRO A 129 16.88 4.98 -6.17
N GLY A 130 16.93 3.67 -5.92
CA GLY A 130 17.79 3.05 -4.92
C GLY A 130 17.31 3.09 -3.47
N ALA A 131 16.15 3.70 -3.18
CA ALA A 131 15.56 3.67 -1.84
C ALA A 131 15.11 2.26 -1.46
N LYS A 132 15.09 1.98 -0.15
CA LYS A 132 14.80 0.67 0.44
C LYS A 132 13.84 0.82 1.60
N LEU A 133 13.20 -0.28 1.99
CA LEU A 133 12.47 -0.38 3.24
C LEU A 133 12.89 -1.68 3.95
N GLY A 134 13.46 -1.53 5.13
CA GLY A 134 13.93 -2.67 5.93
C GLY A 134 12.78 -3.61 6.32
N LEU A 135 13.12 -4.85 6.67
CA LEU A 135 12.13 -5.80 7.16
C LEU A 135 11.50 -5.29 8.46
N HIS A 136 10.19 -5.16 8.45
CA HIS A 136 9.35 -4.73 9.57
C HIS A 136 8.07 -5.57 9.63
N ARG A 137 7.30 -5.37 10.66
CA ARG A 137 5.94 -5.91 10.81
C ARG A 137 4.98 -4.74 10.92
N ASP A 138 3.81 -4.90 10.35
CA ASP A 138 2.69 -4.01 10.57
C ASP A 138 2.03 -4.39 11.90
N GLY A 139 2.09 -3.51 12.87
CA GLY A 139 1.66 -3.78 14.24
C GLY A 139 1.21 -2.52 14.98
N SER A 140 0.78 -1.49 14.25
CA SER A 140 0.21 -0.27 14.83
C SER A 140 -1.31 -0.26 14.80
N GLU A 141 -1.90 -1.25 14.13
CA GLU A 141 -3.35 -1.46 14.02
C GLU A 141 -3.92 -2.02 15.34
N GLY A 142 -5.23 -1.92 15.51
CA GLY A 142 -5.90 -2.48 16.69
C GLY A 142 -5.66 -3.99 16.86
N ASP A 143 -5.54 -4.45 18.11
CA ASP A 143 -5.25 -5.85 18.42
C ASP A 143 -6.27 -6.83 17.82
N ASP A 144 -7.54 -6.43 17.73
CA ASP A 144 -8.62 -7.20 17.10
C ASP A 144 -8.43 -7.30 15.58
N VAL A 145 -7.98 -6.23 14.94
CA VAL A 145 -7.68 -6.19 13.50
C VAL A 145 -6.52 -7.14 13.17
N ILE A 146 -5.46 -7.08 13.97
CA ILE A 146 -4.31 -7.96 13.81
C ILE A 146 -4.70 -9.41 14.14
N GLY A 147 -5.45 -9.60 15.22
CA GLY A 147 -5.84 -10.93 15.72
C GLY A 147 -6.72 -11.73 14.76
N ARG A 148 -7.63 -11.06 14.02
CA ARG A 148 -8.45 -11.71 13.00
C ARG A 148 -7.73 -11.82 11.64
N GLY A 149 -6.52 -11.28 11.52
CA GLY A 149 -5.74 -11.37 10.30
C GLY A 149 -6.24 -10.46 9.16
N SER A 150 -6.81 -9.29 9.49
CA SER A 150 -7.29 -8.33 8.48
C SER A 150 -6.23 -8.06 7.42
N PRO A 151 -6.55 -8.16 6.11
CA PRO A 151 -5.55 -8.11 5.05
C PRO A 151 -4.90 -6.73 4.92
N VAL A 152 -3.67 -6.74 4.45
CA VAL A 152 -2.94 -5.57 3.95
C VAL A 152 -2.87 -5.67 2.44
N VAL A 153 -3.36 -4.64 1.75
CA VAL A 153 -3.32 -4.54 0.29
C VAL A 153 -2.17 -3.64 -0.12
N THR A 154 -1.35 -4.08 -1.06
CA THR A 154 -0.25 -3.29 -1.63
C THR A 154 -0.35 -3.26 -3.15
N ILE A 155 -0.45 -2.07 -3.73
CA ILE A 155 -0.45 -1.83 -5.18
C ILE A 155 0.88 -1.18 -5.54
N SER A 156 1.59 -1.75 -6.51
CA SER A 156 2.92 -1.28 -6.96
C SER A 156 2.80 -0.47 -8.24
N LEU A 157 3.47 0.69 -8.32
CA LEU A 157 3.47 1.59 -9.47
C LEU A 157 4.88 2.12 -9.73
N GLY A 158 5.27 2.26 -11.00
CA GLY A 158 6.60 2.73 -11.40
C GLY A 158 7.64 1.64 -11.41
N ASP A 159 8.83 1.89 -10.84
CA ASP A 159 9.94 0.95 -10.88
C ASP A 159 9.63 -0.38 -10.19
N THR A 160 10.15 -1.45 -10.76
CA THR A 160 10.10 -2.79 -10.16
C THR A 160 10.86 -2.81 -8.83
N CYS A 161 10.38 -3.58 -7.88
CA CYS A 161 11.11 -3.82 -6.65
C CYS A 161 11.16 -5.31 -6.28
N THR A 162 12.17 -5.68 -5.53
CA THR A 162 12.13 -6.93 -4.78
C THR A 162 11.32 -6.69 -3.51
N PHE A 163 10.13 -7.27 -3.43
CA PHE A 163 9.37 -7.34 -2.19
C PHE A 163 9.73 -8.65 -1.48
N ARG A 164 10.15 -8.54 -0.25
CA ARG A 164 10.52 -9.68 0.59
C ARG A 164 9.46 -9.94 1.63
N LEU A 165 8.90 -11.15 1.61
CA LEU A 165 8.00 -11.66 2.63
C LEU A 165 8.73 -12.73 3.45
N GLY A 166 8.81 -12.53 4.74
CA GLY A 166 9.45 -13.43 5.68
C GLY A 166 8.42 -14.21 6.51
N ASN A 167 8.86 -14.74 7.61
CA ASN A 167 8.01 -15.46 8.57
C ASN A 167 7.49 -14.53 9.68
N ASN A 168 6.54 -15.04 10.50
CA ASN A 168 5.91 -14.30 11.59
C ASN A 168 6.75 -14.23 12.87
N ARG A 169 7.91 -14.88 12.93
CA ARG A 169 8.67 -15.07 14.18
C ARG A 169 9.90 -14.16 14.26
N THR A 170 10.66 -14.10 13.18
CA THR A 170 11.94 -13.39 13.17
C THR A 170 12.18 -12.70 11.83
N ARG A 171 13.12 -11.73 11.80
CA ARG A 171 13.59 -11.10 10.56
C ARG A 171 14.51 -12.01 9.73
N ASN A 172 14.81 -13.23 10.20
CA ASN A 172 15.69 -14.17 9.54
C ASN A 172 14.92 -15.04 8.54
N ARG A 173 15.66 -15.79 7.72
CA ARG A 173 15.09 -16.79 6.80
C ARG A 173 14.18 -17.80 7.52
N PRO A 174 13.19 -18.40 6.82
CA PRO A 174 12.96 -18.32 5.37
C PRO A 174 12.34 -17.00 4.93
N HIS A 175 12.63 -16.60 3.68
CA HIS A 175 12.01 -15.46 2.99
C HIS A 175 11.58 -15.89 1.60
N HIS A 176 10.48 -15.31 1.11
CA HIS A 176 10.03 -15.34 -0.28
C HIS A 176 10.25 -13.96 -0.90
N ASP A 177 11.01 -13.90 -1.98
CA ASP A 177 11.25 -12.67 -2.73
C ASP A 177 10.37 -12.67 -3.99
N VAL A 178 9.56 -11.63 -4.15
CA VAL A 178 8.68 -11.39 -5.30
C VAL A 178 9.14 -10.13 -6.01
N GLN A 179 9.22 -10.20 -7.34
CA GLN A 179 9.47 -9.00 -8.15
C GLN A 179 8.13 -8.32 -8.42
N LEU A 180 7.84 -7.22 -7.72
CA LEU A 180 6.64 -6.45 -7.94
C LEU A 180 6.91 -5.38 -9.00
N ALA A 181 6.31 -5.55 -10.17
CA ALA A 181 6.31 -4.59 -11.26
C ALA A 181 5.18 -3.56 -11.11
N SER A 182 5.16 -2.58 -12.00
CA SER A 182 4.06 -1.60 -12.07
C SER A 182 2.74 -2.26 -12.42
N GLY A 183 1.68 -1.93 -11.68
CA GLY A 183 0.35 -2.52 -11.84
C GLY A 183 0.13 -3.81 -11.05
N ASP A 184 1.15 -4.34 -10.38
CA ASP A 184 1.01 -5.56 -9.57
C ASP A 184 0.26 -5.28 -8.26
N LEU A 185 -0.53 -6.28 -7.85
CA LEU A 185 -1.19 -6.36 -6.55
C LEU A 185 -0.53 -7.41 -5.69
N LEU A 186 -0.28 -7.09 -4.43
CA LEU A 186 0.06 -8.04 -3.38
C LEU A 186 -0.90 -7.84 -2.20
N VAL A 187 -1.52 -8.92 -1.75
CA VAL A 187 -2.36 -8.92 -0.54
C VAL A 187 -1.84 -9.98 0.42
N PHE A 188 -1.67 -9.63 1.68
CA PHE A 188 -1.34 -10.59 2.71
C PHE A 188 -2.16 -10.34 3.98
N GLY A 189 -2.67 -11.43 4.55
CA GLY A 189 -3.57 -11.43 5.70
C GLY A 189 -3.67 -12.82 6.32
N GLY A 190 -4.62 -13.03 7.23
CA GLY A 190 -4.77 -14.31 7.89
C GLY A 190 -3.46 -14.83 8.47
N PRO A 191 -2.98 -16.03 8.06
CA PRO A 191 -1.72 -16.59 8.54
C PRO A 191 -0.50 -15.71 8.26
N ALA A 192 -0.49 -14.94 7.16
CA ALA A 192 0.63 -14.08 6.76
C ALA A 192 0.56 -12.67 7.37
N ARG A 193 -0.52 -12.30 8.09
CA ARG A 193 -0.73 -10.92 8.60
C ARG A 193 0.43 -10.39 9.44
N GLY A 194 1.03 -11.24 10.23
CA GLY A 194 2.17 -10.90 11.10
C GLY A 194 3.54 -11.08 10.47
N ALA A 195 3.63 -11.39 9.17
CA ALA A 195 4.89 -11.67 8.52
C ALA A 195 5.81 -10.43 8.45
N TYR A 196 7.10 -10.63 8.72
CA TYR A 196 8.11 -9.62 8.45
C TYR A 196 8.23 -9.40 6.96
N HIS A 197 8.11 -8.16 6.52
CA HIS A 197 8.19 -7.81 5.09
C HIS A 197 8.96 -6.51 4.87
N GLY A 198 9.37 -6.27 3.62
CA GLY A 198 10.11 -5.07 3.25
C GLY A 198 10.51 -5.05 1.78
N VAL A 199 11.19 -3.98 1.40
CA VAL A 199 11.70 -3.75 0.04
C VAL A 199 13.23 -3.58 0.11
N PRO A 200 14.01 -4.66 0.02
CA PRO A 200 15.46 -4.58 0.09
C PRO A 200 16.08 -3.92 -1.14
N ARG A 201 15.38 -3.88 -2.27
CA ARG A 201 15.87 -3.31 -3.52
C ARG A 201 14.75 -2.78 -4.39
N THR A 202 14.99 -1.64 -5.06
CA THR A 202 14.27 -1.16 -6.22
C THR A 202 15.20 -1.20 -7.44
N ASP A 203 14.64 -1.41 -8.63
CA ASP A 203 15.38 -1.50 -9.90
C ASP A 203 15.09 -0.22 -10.73
N PRO A 204 15.95 0.82 -10.65
CA PRO A 204 15.68 2.10 -11.28
C PRO A 204 15.52 2.02 -12.80
N GLY A 205 14.58 2.80 -13.34
CA GLY A 205 14.33 2.91 -14.77
C GLY A 205 13.58 1.73 -15.38
N THR A 206 12.99 0.86 -14.55
CA THR A 206 12.15 -0.26 -15.02
C THR A 206 10.66 0.07 -15.08
N GLY A 207 10.28 1.26 -14.60
CA GLY A 207 8.90 1.73 -14.62
C GLY A 207 8.41 2.04 -16.04
N PRO A 208 7.09 1.88 -16.32
CA PRO A 208 6.53 2.22 -17.60
C PRO A 208 6.68 3.72 -17.93
N ALA A 209 7.19 4.03 -19.12
CA ALA A 209 7.44 5.42 -19.53
C ALA A 209 6.17 6.30 -19.52
N TYR A 210 5.00 5.71 -19.77
CA TYR A 210 3.73 6.44 -19.80
C TYR A 210 3.32 7.01 -18.44
N LEU A 211 3.87 6.51 -17.33
CA LEU A 211 3.58 7.03 -15.98
C LEU A 211 4.33 8.33 -15.68
N THR A 212 5.41 8.64 -16.44
CA THR A 212 6.30 9.78 -16.16
C THR A 212 6.70 9.87 -14.68
N LEU A 213 6.95 8.72 -14.07
CA LEU A 213 7.30 8.54 -12.67
C LEU A 213 8.75 8.06 -12.58
N ASP A 214 9.60 8.84 -11.94
CA ASP A 214 10.96 8.41 -11.58
C ASP A 214 10.91 7.74 -10.20
N GLY A 215 11.34 6.47 -10.13
CA GLY A 215 11.22 5.67 -8.94
C GLY A 215 9.90 4.89 -8.82
N ARG A 216 9.52 4.57 -7.58
CA ARG A 216 8.39 3.67 -7.28
C ARG A 216 7.42 4.28 -6.28
N LEU A 217 6.12 4.08 -6.52
CA LEU A 217 5.08 4.28 -5.52
C LEU A 217 4.56 2.91 -5.03
N SER A 218 4.29 2.82 -3.73
CA SER A 218 3.55 1.72 -3.11
C SER A 218 2.31 2.31 -2.44
N VAL A 219 1.12 1.93 -2.91
CA VAL A 219 -0.14 2.30 -2.27
C VAL A 219 -0.55 1.14 -1.38
N THR A 220 -0.46 1.35 -0.06
CA THR A 220 -0.77 0.31 0.94
C THR A 220 -2.04 0.67 1.68
N LEU A 221 -3.05 -0.22 1.64
CA LEU A 221 -4.33 -0.05 2.33
C LEU A 221 -4.38 -0.94 3.56
N ARG A 222 -4.91 -0.40 4.64
CA ARG A 222 -5.05 -1.08 5.92
C ARG A 222 -6.37 -0.71 6.58
N GLU A 223 -6.87 -1.59 7.39
CA GLU A 223 -7.84 -1.28 8.42
C GLU A 223 -7.06 -0.88 9.67
N SER A 224 -7.28 0.35 10.15
CA SER A 224 -6.50 0.88 11.29
C SER A 224 -6.93 0.31 12.62
N GLY A 225 -8.21 -0.08 12.76
CA GLY A 225 -8.79 -0.46 14.04
C GLY A 225 -8.92 0.70 15.02
N GLN A 226 -8.76 1.93 14.54
CA GLN A 226 -8.93 3.10 15.37
C GLN A 226 -10.40 3.49 15.44
N VAL A 227 -10.85 3.89 16.61
CA VAL A 227 -12.21 4.40 16.83
C VAL A 227 -12.16 5.93 16.70
N GLU A 228 -13.14 6.50 16.03
CA GLU A 228 -13.28 7.97 16.03
C GLU A 228 -13.54 8.45 17.48
N PRO A 229 -12.86 9.51 17.90
CA PRO A 229 -13.04 10.05 19.25
C PRO A 229 -14.42 10.67 19.47
#